data_0bf0304dbfc505825b283d791e54a12c
#
_entry.id   0bf0304dbfc505825b283d791e54a12c
#
_cell.length_a   1.000
_cell.length_b   1.000
_cell.length_c   1.000
_cell.angle_alpha   90.00
_cell.angle_beta   90.00
_cell.angle_gamma   90.00
#
_symmetry.space_group_name_H-M   'P 1'
#
loop_
_entity.id
_entity.type
_entity.pdbx_description
1 polymer ?
#
loop_
_entity_poly.entity_id
_entity_poly.type
_entity_poly.pdbx_seq_one_letter_code
_entity_poly.pdbx_strand_id
1 'polypeptide(L)'
;MTRVLVTGGTGFVAGHVIDALLQRGHSVFQGVGEEKLDFAIVPDIAAKDAFQGLGAYGLEAAIHVASPFHYNITDAKKDLIDPAVLGTTSVLDALHKTCPTVRRVALTSSFAAILDPKLSFTGAKKTYTEADWSPLTIEDAYSNPGLAYAASKALAEKAAWDFMADKKPHFSLTTICPPMVYGPVKYPVKSLDSVNTSNQLLADILNGKHKSGLPPTQLPLWVDVRDVALAHVKAVERQEAANKRIFVTAGYYSNQELYRILYENFADLRDRLPEEANKGGDPNPALDSFGFDVTRANTILGIDWIPYENTIIDSVKSLL
;
A
#
# COMPACT_ATOMS: atom_id res chain seq x y z
N MET A 1 7.90 12.98 21.07
CA MET A 1 6.85 11.95 21.10
C MET A 1 5.62 12.56 20.46
N THR A 2 5.07 11.95 19.42
CA THR A 2 3.93 12.47 18.67
C THR A 2 2.79 11.47 18.80
N ARG A 3 1.56 11.95 19.04
CA ARG A 3 0.38 11.08 19.07
C ARG A 3 -0.22 10.96 17.69
N VAL A 4 -0.16 9.74 17.13
CA VAL A 4 -0.47 9.48 15.73
C VAL A 4 -1.73 8.62 15.60
N LEU A 5 -2.72 9.06 14.80
CA LEU A 5 -3.80 8.21 14.34
C LEU A 5 -3.28 7.28 13.25
N VAL A 6 -3.56 5.99 13.35
CA VAL A 6 -3.36 5.02 12.26
C VAL A 6 -4.70 4.37 11.95
N THR A 7 -5.20 4.50 10.72
CA THR A 7 -6.43 3.81 10.31
C THR A 7 -6.11 2.47 9.66
N GLY A 8 -7.03 1.51 9.79
CA GLY A 8 -6.84 0.17 9.24
C GLY A 8 -5.83 -0.68 10.00
N GLY A 9 -5.67 -0.45 11.31
CA GLY A 9 -4.62 -1.03 12.16
C GLY A 9 -4.54 -2.56 12.19
N THR A 10 -5.58 -3.28 11.78
CA THR A 10 -5.57 -4.73 11.61
C THR A 10 -5.07 -5.19 10.23
N GLY A 11 -4.76 -4.25 9.33
CA GLY A 11 -4.32 -4.54 7.98
C GLY A 11 -2.81 -4.77 7.88
N PHE A 12 -2.39 -5.32 6.73
CA PHE A 12 -1.01 -5.72 6.44
C PHE A 12 -0.02 -4.55 6.60
N VAL A 13 -0.22 -3.46 5.88
CA VAL A 13 0.67 -2.28 5.94
C VAL A 13 0.55 -1.57 7.28
N ALA A 14 -0.67 -1.38 7.78
CA ALA A 14 -0.91 -0.61 9.01
C ALA A 14 -0.26 -1.24 10.25
N GLY A 15 -0.22 -2.57 10.34
CA GLY A 15 0.48 -3.25 11.43
C GLY A 15 1.97 -2.94 11.49
N HIS A 16 2.62 -2.89 10.34
CA HIS A 16 4.03 -2.48 10.25
C HIS A 16 4.22 -0.98 10.54
N VAL A 17 3.26 -0.13 10.15
CA VAL A 17 3.27 1.30 10.49
C VAL A 17 3.20 1.50 12.00
N ILE A 18 2.29 0.79 12.68
CA ILE A 18 2.15 0.85 14.14
C ILE A 18 3.46 0.46 14.82
N ASP A 19 4.04 -0.67 14.43
CA ASP A 19 5.33 -1.11 15.00
C ASP A 19 6.44 -0.07 14.78
N ALA A 20 6.56 0.44 13.55
CA ALA A 20 7.59 1.43 13.23
C ALA A 20 7.43 2.71 14.05
N LEU A 21 6.21 3.17 14.29
CA LEU A 21 5.90 4.32 15.14
C LEU A 21 6.30 4.05 16.61
N LEU A 22 5.89 2.90 17.16
CA LEU A 22 6.17 2.54 18.54
C LEU A 22 7.68 2.37 18.79
N GLN A 23 8.41 1.72 17.87
CA GLN A 23 9.88 1.58 17.95
C GLN A 23 10.59 2.93 17.91
N ARG A 24 10.02 3.93 17.26
CA ARG A 24 10.57 5.30 17.19
C ARG A 24 10.08 6.20 18.32
N GLY A 25 9.36 5.66 19.29
CA GLY A 25 8.93 6.37 20.50
C GLY A 25 7.69 7.25 20.33
N HIS A 26 6.93 7.09 19.24
CA HIS A 26 5.62 7.71 19.10
C HIS A 26 4.55 6.95 19.91
N SER A 27 3.44 7.58 20.20
CA SER A 27 2.22 6.92 20.66
C SER A 27 1.23 6.80 19.52
N VAL A 28 0.55 5.65 19.44
CA VAL A 28 -0.40 5.36 18.37
C VAL A 28 -1.79 5.30 18.95
N PHE A 29 -2.69 6.10 18.39
CA PHE A 29 -4.10 6.00 18.71
C PHE A 29 -4.79 5.01 17.77
N GLN A 30 -5.30 3.97 18.39
CA GLN A 30 -6.21 3.01 17.79
C GLN A 30 -7.43 2.70 18.72
N GLY A 31 -7.62 3.42 19.91
CA GLY A 31 -8.72 3.31 20.91
C GLY A 31 -8.30 3.06 22.36
N VAL A 32 -9.00 2.73 23.34
CA VAL A 32 -8.95 2.97 24.78
C VAL A 32 -7.82 2.27 25.58
N GLY A 33 -6.98 3.05 26.33
CA GLY A 33 -5.98 2.55 27.29
C GLY A 33 -4.96 3.61 27.73
N GLU A 34 -4.31 3.43 28.89
CA GLU A 34 -3.35 4.36 29.48
C GLU A 34 -1.94 4.30 28.86
N GLU A 35 -1.70 3.44 27.88
CA GLU A 35 -0.40 3.17 27.31
C GLU A 35 -0.17 3.79 25.93
N LYS A 36 0.96 3.49 25.31
CA LYS A 36 1.39 4.04 24.02
C LYS A 36 0.53 3.61 22.83
N LEU A 37 -0.36 2.65 23.01
CA LEU A 37 -1.24 2.10 21.97
C LEU A 37 -2.69 2.06 22.46
N ASP A 38 -3.58 2.62 21.66
CA ASP A 38 -4.99 2.81 21.95
C ASP A 38 -5.82 2.52 20.67
N PHE A 39 -7.10 2.00 20.67
CA PHE A 39 -7.83 1.61 19.43
C PHE A 39 -9.36 1.89 19.44
N ALA A 40 -9.95 2.27 18.32
CA ALA A 40 -11.39 2.40 18.10
C ALA A 40 -11.85 1.53 16.92
N ILE A 41 -13.05 0.97 17.03
CA ILE A 41 -13.64 0.21 15.92
C ILE A 41 -14.43 1.18 15.04
N VAL A 42 -14.04 1.26 13.77
CA VAL A 42 -14.78 1.97 12.72
C VAL A 42 -15.32 0.93 11.75
N PRO A 43 -16.61 0.56 11.85
CA PRO A 43 -17.19 -0.53 11.05
C PRO A 43 -17.18 -0.24 9.54
N ASP A 44 -17.40 1.03 9.17
CA ASP A 44 -17.41 1.49 7.79
C ASP A 44 -16.75 2.88 7.71
N ILE A 45 -15.59 2.94 7.08
CA ILE A 45 -14.83 4.19 6.89
C ILE A 45 -15.50 5.18 5.93
N ALA A 46 -16.42 4.71 5.09
CA ALA A 46 -17.19 5.54 4.15
C ALA A 46 -18.46 6.13 4.78
N ALA A 47 -18.83 5.69 5.98
CA ALA A 47 -19.96 6.27 6.69
C ALA A 47 -19.71 7.75 7.01
N LYS A 48 -20.78 8.56 6.92
CA LYS A 48 -20.70 10.03 7.11
C LYS A 48 -20.05 10.44 8.43
N ASP A 49 -20.23 9.63 9.47
CA ASP A 49 -19.81 9.92 10.84
C ASP A 49 -18.71 8.95 11.32
N ALA A 50 -18.04 8.26 10.40
CA ALA A 50 -17.05 7.21 10.68
C ALA A 50 -15.93 7.64 11.64
N PHE A 51 -15.54 8.90 11.59
CA PHE A 51 -14.42 9.47 12.35
C PHE A 51 -14.86 10.51 13.38
N GLN A 52 -16.13 10.48 13.82
CA GLN A 52 -16.60 11.35 14.92
C GLN A 52 -15.86 11.03 16.23
N GLY A 53 -15.58 12.08 16.99
CA GLY A 53 -14.92 11.93 18.29
C GLY A 53 -13.37 11.94 18.24
N LEU A 54 -12.74 11.98 17.08
CA LEU A 54 -11.26 12.05 16.97
C LEU A 54 -10.66 13.24 17.73
N GLY A 55 -11.40 14.36 17.86
CA GLY A 55 -10.94 15.55 18.57
C GLY A 55 -10.63 15.34 20.06
N ALA A 56 -11.20 14.30 20.69
CA ALA A 56 -10.98 13.99 22.11
C ALA A 56 -9.57 13.44 22.41
N TYR A 57 -8.82 13.03 21.37
CA TYR A 57 -7.60 12.22 21.57
C TYR A 57 -6.29 13.00 21.48
N GLY A 58 -6.30 14.30 21.25
CA GLY A 58 -5.09 15.12 21.19
C GLY A 58 -4.09 14.67 20.11
N LEU A 59 -4.60 14.30 18.94
CA LEU A 59 -3.81 13.83 17.82
C LEU A 59 -2.92 14.95 17.25
N GLU A 60 -1.68 14.64 16.89
CA GLU A 60 -0.72 15.57 16.30
C GLU A 60 -0.37 15.23 14.85
N ALA A 61 -0.57 13.94 14.47
CA ALA A 61 -0.41 13.46 13.09
C ALA A 61 -1.41 12.35 12.80
N ALA A 62 -1.62 12.04 11.50
CA ALA A 62 -2.44 10.91 11.08
C ALA A 62 -1.79 10.16 9.92
N ILE A 63 -1.92 8.83 9.91
CA ILE A 63 -1.53 7.95 8.83
C ILE A 63 -2.77 7.15 8.41
N HIS A 64 -3.31 7.46 7.24
CA HIS A 64 -4.49 6.81 6.71
C HIS A 64 -4.11 5.68 5.76
N VAL A 65 -4.19 4.44 6.27
CA VAL A 65 -3.89 3.22 5.52
C VAL A 65 -5.16 2.49 5.09
N ALA A 66 -6.23 2.65 5.85
CA ALA A 66 -7.51 2.00 5.58
C ALA A 66 -8.02 2.33 4.18
N SER A 67 -8.31 1.30 3.41
CA SER A 67 -8.99 1.40 2.12
C SER A 67 -9.81 0.14 1.92
N PRO A 68 -11.09 0.23 1.55
CA PRO A 68 -11.83 -0.96 1.18
C PRO A 68 -11.20 -1.58 -0.06
N PHE A 69 -10.92 -2.88 0.02
CA PHE A 69 -10.41 -3.64 -1.10
C PHE A 69 -10.99 -5.05 -1.09
N HIS A 70 -11.71 -5.40 -2.15
CA HIS A 70 -12.19 -6.75 -2.41
C HIS A 70 -12.41 -6.93 -3.92
N TYR A 71 -12.32 -8.17 -4.40
CA TYR A 71 -12.56 -8.48 -5.82
C TYR A 71 -14.02 -8.86 -6.14
N ASN A 72 -14.88 -9.00 -5.13
CA ASN A 72 -16.31 -9.27 -5.33
C ASN A 72 -17.03 -7.97 -5.69
N ILE A 73 -16.82 -7.50 -6.93
CA ILE A 73 -17.35 -6.24 -7.45
C ILE A 73 -18.55 -6.54 -8.31
N THR A 74 -19.68 -5.96 -7.96
CA THR A 74 -20.91 -5.98 -8.77
C THR A 74 -21.13 -4.63 -9.45
N ASP A 75 -20.75 -3.56 -8.80
CA ASP A 75 -20.80 -2.19 -9.30
C ASP A 75 -19.50 -1.48 -8.91
N ALA A 76 -18.62 -1.23 -9.88
CA ALA A 76 -17.30 -0.64 -9.65
C ALA A 76 -17.36 0.70 -8.88
N LYS A 77 -18.40 1.52 -9.16
CA LYS A 77 -18.57 2.81 -8.50
C LYS A 77 -18.96 2.63 -7.03
N LYS A 78 -19.99 1.84 -6.74
CA LYS A 78 -20.53 1.66 -5.38
C LYS A 78 -19.62 0.82 -4.50
N ASP A 79 -19.00 -0.22 -5.08
CA ASP A 79 -18.26 -1.22 -4.30
C ASP A 79 -16.81 -0.81 -4.07
N LEU A 80 -16.22 0.05 -4.93
CA LEU A 80 -14.82 0.47 -4.82
C LEU A 80 -14.61 1.98 -4.83
N ILE A 81 -15.13 2.71 -5.85
CA ILE A 81 -14.78 4.12 -6.05
C ILE A 81 -15.36 4.98 -4.94
N ASP A 82 -16.69 4.92 -4.74
CA ASP A 82 -17.36 5.74 -3.72
C ASP A 82 -16.81 5.46 -2.31
N PRO A 83 -16.64 4.19 -1.86
CA PRO A 83 -16.02 3.90 -0.57
C PRO A 83 -14.57 4.40 -0.45
N ALA A 84 -13.76 4.31 -1.51
CA ALA A 84 -12.38 4.80 -1.48
C ALA A 84 -12.32 6.34 -1.38
N VAL A 85 -13.13 7.05 -2.18
CA VAL A 85 -13.21 8.51 -2.16
C VAL A 85 -13.80 9.01 -0.85
N LEU A 86 -14.92 8.43 -0.40
CA LEU A 86 -15.60 8.83 0.83
C LEU A 86 -14.75 8.52 2.07
N GLY A 87 -14.14 7.34 2.14
CA GLY A 87 -13.26 6.98 3.26
C GLY A 87 -12.08 7.92 3.39
N THR A 88 -11.47 8.30 2.26
CA THR A 88 -10.36 9.27 2.22
C THR A 88 -10.80 10.66 2.63
N THR A 89 -11.88 11.18 2.05
CA THR A 89 -12.33 12.55 2.33
C THR A 89 -12.95 12.69 3.72
N SER A 90 -13.62 11.66 4.25
CA SER A 90 -14.22 11.67 5.58
C SER A 90 -13.17 11.81 6.69
N VAL A 91 -12.05 11.07 6.62
CA VAL A 91 -10.98 11.21 7.61
C VAL A 91 -10.32 12.59 7.54
N LEU A 92 -10.07 13.13 6.33
CA LEU A 92 -9.50 14.47 6.17
C LEU A 92 -10.43 15.55 6.73
N ASP A 93 -11.73 15.45 6.47
CA ASP A 93 -12.74 16.39 6.98
C ASP A 93 -12.86 16.34 8.51
N ALA A 94 -12.87 15.13 9.09
CA ALA A 94 -12.89 14.95 10.53
C ALA A 94 -11.64 15.55 11.20
N LEU A 95 -10.45 15.28 10.67
CA LEU A 95 -9.20 15.86 11.16
C LEU A 95 -9.21 17.39 11.06
N HIS A 96 -9.69 17.94 9.94
CA HIS A 96 -9.78 19.38 9.75
C HIS A 96 -10.72 20.05 10.75
N LYS A 97 -11.89 19.46 11.01
CA LYS A 97 -12.94 20.03 11.85
C LYS A 97 -12.68 19.87 13.35
N THR A 98 -12.09 18.73 13.75
CA THR A 98 -12.09 18.32 15.15
C THR A 98 -10.69 18.17 15.78
N CYS A 99 -9.63 18.10 14.99
CA CYS A 99 -8.27 17.85 15.47
C CYS A 99 -7.31 19.03 15.17
N PRO A 100 -7.44 20.19 15.84
CA PRO A 100 -6.67 21.39 15.52
C PRO A 100 -5.17 21.26 15.77
N THR A 101 -4.73 20.23 16.50
CA THR A 101 -3.32 19.92 16.79
C THR A 101 -2.63 19.09 15.72
N VAL A 102 -3.37 18.44 14.82
CA VAL A 102 -2.79 17.69 13.71
C VAL A 102 -2.05 18.63 12.77
N ARG A 103 -0.80 18.31 12.46
CA ARG A 103 0.06 19.10 11.55
C ARG A 103 0.39 18.34 10.27
N ARG A 104 0.34 16.99 10.29
CA ARG A 104 0.75 16.17 9.17
C ARG A 104 -0.18 14.99 9.00
N VAL A 105 -0.54 14.74 7.75
CA VAL A 105 -1.31 13.57 7.34
C VAL A 105 -0.54 12.82 6.26
N ALA A 106 -0.30 11.54 6.45
CA ALA A 106 0.19 10.64 5.41
C ALA A 106 -0.95 9.73 4.94
N LEU A 107 -1.13 9.62 3.62
CA LEU A 107 -2.16 8.82 2.98
C LEU A 107 -1.52 7.70 2.16
N THR A 108 -1.94 6.47 2.36
CA THR A 108 -1.59 5.35 1.48
C THR A 108 -2.36 5.46 0.17
N SER A 109 -1.69 5.91 -0.87
CA SER A 109 -2.14 5.84 -2.25
C SER A 109 -1.65 4.54 -2.91
N SER A 110 -1.33 4.57 -4.20
CA SER A 110 -0.82 3.43 -4.96
C SER A 110 -0.08 3.90 -6.20
N PHE A 111 0.85 3.09 -6.70
CA PHE A 111 1.39 3.24 -8.05
C PHE A 111 0.28 3.18 -9.13
N ALA A 112 -0.85 2.53 -8.84
CA ALA A 112 -2.03 2.55 -9.70
C ALA A 112 -2.61 3.96 -9.93
N ALA A 113 -2.33 4.93 -9.04
CA ALA A 113 -2.70 6.34 -9.23
C ALA A 113 -1.67 7.11 -10.09
N ILE A 114 -0.53 6.51 -10.41
CA ILE A 114 0.54 7.06 -11.26
C ILE A 114 0.48 6.42 -12.65
N LEU A 115 0.33 5.11 -12.70
CA LEU A 115 0.43 4.27 -13.89
C LEU A 115 -0.71 4.57 -14.89
N ASP A 116 -0.37 4.62 -16.17
CA ASP A 116 -1.35 4.52 -17.25
C ASP A 116 -1.48 3.06 -17.71
N PRO A 117 -2.53 2.34 -17.28
CA PRO A 117 -2.69 0.93 -17.64
C PRO A 117 -3.17 0.71 -19.07
N LYS A 118 -3.47 1.78 -19.83
CA LYS A 118 -3.81 1.73 -21.26
C LYS A 118 -2.55 1.63 -22.13
N LEU A 119 -1.38 1.93 -21.57
CA LEU A 119 -0.11 1.76 -22.26
C LEU A 119 0.40 0.32 -22.10
N SER A 120 1.09 -0.17 -23.14
CA SER A 120 1.80 -1.45 -23.03
C SER A 120 2.87 -1.37 -21.94
N PHE A 121 3.01 -2.43 -21.15
CA PHE A 121 4.09 -2.53 -20.17
C PHE A 121 5.39 -3.03 -20.80
N THR A 122 5.32 -3.70 -21.94
CA THR A 122 6.47 -4.17 -22.70
C THR A 122 6.83 -3.20 -23.81
N GLY A 123 8.13 -2.98 -24.01
CA GLY A 123 8.65 -2.03 -25.01
C GLY A 123 8.36 -0.56 -24.68
N ALA A 124 7.83 -0.25 -23.52
CA ALA A 124 7.48 1.11 -23.13
C ALA A 124 8.74 1.93 -22.79
N LYS A 125 8.93 3.05 -23.49
CA LYS A 125 10.04 3.99 -23.19
C LYS A 125 9.68 5.02 -22.11
N LYS A 126 8.51 4.91 -21.47
CA LYS A 126 8.06 5.86 -20.45
C LYS A 126 8.78 5.58 -19.13
N THR A 127 9.30 6.63 -18.49
CA THR A 127 9.74 6.62 -17.10
C THR A 127 8.66 7.26 -16.23
N TYR A 128 8.10 6.50 -15.30
CA TYR A 128 7.09 7.00 -14.36
C TYR A 128 7.73 7.67 -13.16
N THR A 129 7.12 8.76 -12.74
CA THR A 129 7.49 9.56 -11.56
C THR A 129 6.24 9.86 -10.75
N GLU A 130 6.40 10.43 -9.57
CA GLU A 130 5.26 10.95 -8.80
C GLU A 130 4.55 12.16 -9.43
N ALA A 131 5.06 12.73 -10.50
CA ALA A 131 4.38 13.79 -11.26
C ALA A 131 3.29 13.23 -12.21
N ASP A 132 3.40 11.95 -12.55
CA ASP A 132 2.43 11.28 -13.42
C ASP A 132 1.14 10.96 -12.68
N TRP A 133 0.03 10.99 -13.44
CA TRP A 133 -1.29 10.61 -12.97
C TRP A 133 -1.91 9.57 -13.89
N SER A 134 -2.55 8.58 -13.29
CA SER A 134 -3.39 7.64 -14.04
C SER A 134 -4.52 8.39 -14.73
N PRO A 135 -4.73 8.18 -16.04
CA PRO A 135 -5.79 8.83 -16.79
C PRO A 135 -7.16 8.16 -16.64
N LEU A 136 -7.27 7.16 -15.77
CA LEU A 136 -8.49 6.39 -15.60
C LEU A 136 -9.66 7.23 -15.11
N THR A 137 -10.83 7.00 -15.71
CA THR A 137 -12.11 7.59 -15.35
C THR A 137 -13.02 6.58 -14.64
N ILE A 138 -14.20 7.03 -14.23
CA ILE A 138 -15.24 6.14 -13.66
C ILE A 138 -15.71 5.14 -14.73
N GLU A 139 -15.81 5.57 -16.00
CA GLU A 139 -16.24 4.73 -17.12
C GLU A 139 -15.25 3.59 -17.37
N ASP A 140 -13.94 3.86 -17.27
CA ASP A 140 -12.90 2.83 -17.41
C ASP A 140 -13.03 1.72 -16.35
N ALA A 141 -13.50 2.07 -15.15
CA ALA A 141 -13.66 1.15 -14.05
C ALA A 141 -14.66 0.00 -14.29
N TYR A 142 -15.61 0.20 -15.21
CA TYR A 142 -16.57 -0.85 -15.55
C TYR A 142 -16.02 -1.91 -16.52
N SER A 143 -14.81 -1.75 -17.03
CA SER A 143 -14.21 -2.67 -18.00
C SER A 143 -13.74 -3.98 -17.37
N ASN A 144 -13.10 -3.92 -16.21
CA ASN A 144 -12.65 -5.09 -15.45
C ASN A 144 -12.26 -4.71 -14.00
N PRO A 145 -12.16 -5.70 -13.07
CA PRO A 145 -11.82 -5.45 -11.67
C PRO A 145 -10.47 -4.76 -11.43
N GLY A 146 -9.47 -5.03 -12.28
CA GLY A 146 -8.14 -4.39 -12.16
C GLY A 146 -8.20 -2.89 -12.47
N LEU A 147 -8.92 -2.50 -13.53
CA LEU A 147 -9.16 -1.09 -13.86
C LEU A 147 -10.06 -0.42 -12.83
N ALA A 148 -11.06 -1.13 -12.28
CA ALA A 148 -11.89 -0.62 -11.19
C ALA A 148 -11.05 -0.24 -9.96
N TYR A 149 -10.14 -1.13 -9.55
CA TYR A 149 -9.21 -0.86 -8.47
C TYR A 149 -8.29 0.33 -8.80
N ALA A 150 -7.67 0.34 -9.96
CA ALA A 150 -6.75 1.41 -10.35
C ALA A 150 -7.46 2.78 -10.41
N ALA A 151 -8.66 2.84 -10.97
CA ALA A 151 -9.49 4.04 -10.96
C ALA A 151 -9.86 4.48 -9.54
N SER A 152 -10.24 3.55 -8.66
CA SER A 152 -10.57 3.88 -7.27
C SER A 152 -9.41 4.54 -6.53
N LYS A 153 -8.17 4.06 -6.73
CA LYS A 153 -6.97 4.64 -6.13
C LYS A 153 -6.63 6.02 -6.70
N ALA A 154 -6.70 6.17 -8.02
CA ALA A 154 -6.47 7.46 -8.68
C ALA A 154 -7.47 8.52 -8.25
N LEU A 155 -8.77 8.18 -8.24
CA LEU A 155 -9.84 9.11 -7.88
C LEU A 155 -9.83 9.45 -6.39
N ALA A 156 -9.54 8.50 -5.50
CA ALA A 156 -9.41 8.75 -4.07
C ALA A 156 -8.23 9.68 -3.75
N GLU A 157 -7.05 9.46 -4.37
CA GLU A 157 -5.91 10.36 -4.19
C GLU A 157 -6.20 11.75 -4.73
N LYS A 158 -6.82 11.84 -5.92
CA LYS A 158 -7.21 13.12 -6.49
C LYS A 158 -8.18 13.88 -5.57
N ALA A 159 -9.20 13.19 -5.05
CA ALA A 159 -10.14 13.80 -4.10
C ALA A 159 -9.46 14.30 -2.82
N ALA A 160 -8.40 13.62 -2.35
CA ALA A 160 -7.61 14.11 -1.22
C ALA A 160 -6.87 15.42 -1.57
N TRP A 161 -6.28 15.54 -2.74
CA TRP A 161 -5.61 16.77 -3.18
C TRP A 161 -6.59 17.90 -3.47
N ASP A 162 -7.76 17.59 -4.05
CA ASP A 162 -8.85 18.56 -4.25
C ASP A 162 -9.34 19.09 -2.88
N PHE A 163 -9.50 18.23 -1.87
CA PHE A 163 -9.82 18.64 -0.51
C PHE A 163 -8.76 19.60 0.05
N MET A 164 -7.47 19.32 -0.15
CA MET A 164 -6.40 20.23 0.30
C MET A 164 -6.46 21.60 -0.37
N ALA A 165 -6.76 21.64 -1.66
CA ALA A 165 -6.88 22.89 -2.42
C ALA A 165 -8.10 23.71 -1.99
N ASP A 166 -9.25 23.07 -1.79
CA ASP A 166 -10.53 23.73 -1.50
C ASP A 166 -10.64 24.15 -0.05
N LYS A 167 -10.32 23.26 0.89
CA LYS A 167 -10.50 23.49 2.33
C LYS A 167 -9.32 24.19 2.99
N LYS A 168 -8.13 24.10 2.38
CA LYS A 168 -6.88 24.68 2.91
C LYS A 168 -6.71 24.37 4.40
N PRO A 169 -6.74 23.08 4.79
CA PRO A 169 -6.71 22.68 6.18
C PRO A 169 -5.40 23.12 6.86
N HIS A 170 -5.39 23.11 8.17
CA HIS A 170 -4.24 23.51 9.00
C HIS A 170 -3.09 22.48 9.02
N PHE A 171 -3.23 21.35 8.34
CA PHE A 171 -2.22 20.29 8.20
C PHE A 171 -1.72 20.17 6.76
N SER A 172 -0.55 19.58 6.59
CA SER A 172 -0.03 19.15 5.28
C SER A 172 -0.41 17.71 4.96
N LEU A 173 -0.56 17.40 3.69
CA LEU A 173 -0.81 16.04 3.18
C LEU A 173 0.44 15.50 2.48
N THR A 174 0.77 14.24 2.72
CA THR A 174 1.74 13.46 1.94
C THR A 174 1.07 12.19 1.45
N THR A 175 1.15 11.88 0.15
CA THR A 175 0.67 10.60 -0.37
C THR A 175 1.85 9.68 -0.68
N ILE A 176 1.78 8.44 -0.23
CA ILE A 176 2.75 7.38 -0.49
C ILE A 176 2.15 6.45 -1.53
N CYS A 177 2.85 6.27 -2.65
CA CYS A 177 2.38 5.54 -3.82
C CYS A 177 3.20 4.26 -4.04
N PRO A 178 2.95 3.16 -3.30
CA PRO A 178 3.66 1.90 -3.49
C PRO A 178 3.09 1.09 -4.67
N PRO A 179 3.94 0.27 -5.34
CA PRO A 179 3.50 -0.76 -6.28
C PRO A 179 3.07 -2.04 -5.54
N MET A 180 3.49 -3.24 -5.98
CA MET A 180 3.26 -4.47 -5.25
C MET A 180 4.01 -4.46 -3.92
N VAL A 181 3.29 -4.65 -2.82
CA VAL A 181 3.87 -4.63 -1.47
C VAL A 181 4.00 -6.05 -0.95
N TYR A 182 5.21 -6.58 -0.93
CA TYR A 182 5.54 -7.88 -0.34
C TYR A 182 6.11 -7.71 1.06
N GLY A 183 6.13 -8.78 1.83
CA GLY A 183 6.80 -8.79 3.14
C GLY A 183 6.10 -9.66 4.17
N PRO A 184 6.70 -9.83 5.36
CA PRO A 184 6.18 -10.70 6.40
C PRO A 184 4.83 -10.21 6.93
N VAL A 185 3.95 -11.16 7.25
CA VAL A 185 2.67 -10.92 7.89
C VAL A 185 2.88 -10.86 9.40
N LYS A 186 2.42 -9.80 10.06
CA LYS A 186 2.62 -9.60 11.50
C LYS A 186 1.52 -10.21 12.38
N TYR A 187 0.36 -10.42 11.81
CA TYR A 187 -0.77 -10.98 12.54
C TYR A 187 -1.01 -12.42 12.15
N PRO A 188 -1.47 -13.26 13.08
CA PRO A 188 -1.85 -14.63 12.75
C PRO A 188 -2.91 -14.61 11.66
N VAL A 189 -2.60 -15.18 10.51
CA VAL A 189 -3.59 -15.42 9.46
C VAL A 189 -4.40 -16.67 9.80
N LYS A 190 -5.72 -16.60 9.61
CA LYS A 190 -6.60 -17.75 9.90
C LYS A 190 -6.32 -18.93 8.95
N SER A 191 -5.94 -18.63 7.73
CA SER A 191 -5.53 -19.57 6.70
C SER A 191 -4.73 -18.85 5.62
N LEU A 192 -3.97 -19.59 4.81
CA LEU A 192 -3.25 -19.03 3.66
C LEU A 192 -4.19 -18.39 2.61
N ASP A 193 -5.47 -18.77 2.59
CA ASP A 193 -6.47 -18.14 1.72
C ASP A 193 -6.95 -16.76 2.24
N SER A 194 -6.56 -16.37 3.45
CA SER A 194 -6.93 -15.09 4.08
C SER A 194 -5.80 -14.08 4.18
N VAL A 195 -4.68 -14.30 3.49
CA VAL A 195 -3.57 -13.33 3.42
C VAL A 195 -3.96 -12.11 2.61
N ASN A 196 -3.20 -11.03 2.78
CA ASN A 196 -3.38 -9.83 1.94
C ASN A 196 -3.10 -10.14 0.46
N THR A 197 -3.78 -9.44 -0.42
CA THR A 197 -3.80 -9.70 -1.86
C THR A 197 -2.42 -9.81 -2.50
N SER A 198 -1.47 -8.96 -2.13
CA SER A 198 -0.13 -8.98 -2.74
C SER A 198 0.70 -10.22 -2.34
N ASN A 199 0.44 -10.81 -1.18
CA ASN A 199 1.06 -12.08 -0.76
C ASN A 199 0.25 -13.32 -1.23
N GLN A 200 -0.88 -13.14 -1.92
CA GLN A 200 -1.75 -14.28 -2.29
C GLN A 200 -1.04 -15.28 -3.21
N LEU A 201 -0.27 -14.82 -4.21
CA LEU A 201 0.51 -15.72 -5.06
C LEU A 201 1.47 -16.60 -4.24
N LEU A 202 2.15 -15.97 -3.26
CA LEU A 202 3.05 -16.70 -2.37
C LEU A 202 2.30 -17.75 -1.54
N ALA A 203 1.16 -17.38 -0.96
CA ALA A 203 0.30 -18.30 -0.21
C ALA A 203 -0.25 -19.44 -1.08
N ASP A 204 -0.63 -19.14 -2.32
CA ASP A 204 -1.11 -20.14 -3.28
C ASP A 204 0.00 -21.13 -3.67
N ILE A 205 1.24 -20.67 -3.82
CA ILE A 205 2.41 -21.55 -4.00
C ILE A 205 2.59 -22.45 -2.77
N LEU A 206 2.54 -21.90 -1.57
CA LEU A 206 2.64 -22.65 -0.31
C LEU A 206 1.53 -23.68 -0.16
N ASN A 207 0.35 -23.44 -0.73
CA ASN A 207 -0.76 -24.40 -0.81
C ASN A 207 -0.63 -25.39 -1.99
N GLY A 208 0.42 -25.30 -2.82
CA GLY A 208 0.63 -26.16 -3.97
C GLY A 208 -0.31 -25.92 -5.16
N LYS A 209 -0.97 -24.76 -5.22
CA LYS A 209 -1.92 -24.43 -6.30
C LYS A 209 -1.24 -24.16 -7.66
N HIS A 210 0.08 -23.91 -7.67
CA HIS A 210 0.83 -23.53 -8.86
C HIS A 210 1.83 -24.57 -9.36
N LYS A 211 1.61 -25.85 -9.06
CA LYS A 211 2.47 -26.96 -9.53
C LYS A 211 2.57 -27.06 -11.06
N SER A 212 1.56 -26.66 -11.79
CA SER A 212 1.56 -26.68 -13.25
C SER A 212 2.27 -25.49 -13.89
N GLY A 213 2.59 -24.45 -13.12
CA GLY A 213 3.27 -23.25 -13.61
C GLY A 213 2.90 -21.99 -12.83
N LEU A 214 3.83 -21.04 -12.74
CA LEU A 214 3.55 -19.71 -12.22
C LEU A 214 2.98 -18.80 -13.32
N PRO A 215 2.07 -17.89 -12.98
CA PRO A 215 1.59 -16.89 -13.92
C PRO A 215 2.71 -15.92 -14.33
N PRO A 216 2.61 -15.28 -15.51
CA PRO A 216 3.51 -14.19 -15.90
C PRO A 216 3.44 -13.04 -14.89
N THR A 217 4.55 -12.32 -14.72
CA THR A 217 4.60 -11.11 -13.91
C THR A 217 3.80 -10.01 -14.60
N GLN A 218 2.73 -9.54 -13.96
CA GLN A 218 1.85 -8.52 -14.56
C GLN A 218 2.39 -7.10 -14.34
N LEU A 219 2.71 -6.76 -13.10
CA LEU A 219 3.27 -5.46 -12.73
C LEU A 219 4.65 -5.69 -12.11
N PRO A 220 5.75 -5.35 -12.80
CA PRO A 220 7.09 -5.79 -12.41
C PRO A 220 7.77 -4.90 -11.36
N LEU A 221 7.04 -4.08 -10.62
CA LEU A 221 7.58 -3.23 -9.54
C LEU A 221 7.11 -3.71 -8.17
N TRP A 222 7.99 -3.60 -7.19
CA TRP A 222 7.70 -4.04 -5.82
C TRP A 222 8.38 -3.17 -4.75
N VAL A 223 7.94 -3.33 -3.50
CA VAL A 223 8.55 -2.74 -2.31
C VAL A 223 8.25 -3.61 -1.08
N ASP A 224 9.15 -3.62 -0.10
CA ASP A 224 8.92 -4.29 1.18
C ASP A 224 7.92 -3.51 2.04
N VAL A 225 7.03 -4.22 2.73
CA VAL A 225 6.02 -3.62 3.61
C VAL A 225 6.63 -2.81 4.75
N ARG A 226 7.82 -3.21 5.24
CA ARG A 226 8.56 -2.49 6.28
C ARG A 226 9.08 -1.15 5.77
N ASP A 227 9.51 -1.09 4.51
CA ASP A 227 9.94 0.14 3.84
C ASP A 227 8.74 1.06 3.57
N VAL A 228 7.61 0.50 3.16
CA VAL A 228 6.35 1.26 3.03
C VAL A 228 5.93 1.84 4.38
N ALA A 229 5.99 1.05 5.45
CA ALA A 229 5.69 1.52 6.79
C ALA A 229 6.62 2.65 7.23
N LEU A 230 7.93 2.47 7.02
CA LEU A 230 8.93 3.50 7.32
C LEU A 230 8.72 4.77 6.49
N ALA A 231 8.29 4.63 5.22
CA ALA A 231 7.96 5.77 4.37
C ALA A 231 6.81 6.61 4.95
N HIS A 232 5.76 5.96 5.46
CA HIS A 232 4.64 6.65 6.12
C HIS A 232 5.08 7.36 7.40
N VAL A 233 5.90 6.70 8.22
CA VAL A 233 6.41 7.30 9.47
C VAL A 233 7.30 8.51 9.15
N LYS A 234 8.24 8.37 8.22
CA LYS A 234 9.11 9.49 7.81
C LYS A 234 8.30 10.62 7.15
N ALA A 235 7.19 10.32 6.46
CA ALA A 235 6.30 11.34 5.89
C ALA A 235 5.66 12.24 6.94
N VAL A 236 5.35 11.72 8.12
CA VAL A 236 4.81 12.55 9.22
C VAL A 236 5.90 13.18 10.10
N GLU A 237 7.13 12.66 10.07
CA GLU A 237 8.26 13.22 10.82
C GLU A 237 8.98 14.34 10.06
N ARG A 238 9.12 14.23 8.73
CA ARG A 238 9.98 15.12 7.92
C ARG A 238 9.20 16.26 7.29
N GLN A 239 9.70 17.49 7.48
CA GLN A 239 9.11 18.70 6.91
C GLN A 239 9.14 18.69 5.38
N GLU A 240 10.18 18.12 4.80
CA GLU A 240 10.42 18.06 3.36
C GLU A 240 9.37 17.18 2.63
N ALA A 241 8.70 16.29 3.36
CA ALA A 241 7.62 15.46 2.83
C ALA A 241 6.27 16.20 2.73
N ALA A 242 6.14 17.37 3.39
CA ALA A 242 4.89 18.12 3.44
C ALA A 242 4.39 18.51 2.04
N ASN A 243 3.12 18.22 1.76
CA ASN A 243 2.45 18.50 0.48
C ASN A 243 3.15 17.88 -0.72
N LYS A 244 3.60 16.63 -0.58
CA LYS A 244 4.25 15.86 -1.63
C LYS A 244 3.51 14.56 -1.93
N ARG A 245 3.49 14.20 -3.22
CA ARG A 245 3.33 12.82 -3.65
C ARG A 245 4.70 12.15 -3.60
N ILE A 246 4.79 10.93 -3.11
CA ILE A 246 6.06 10.20 -3.04
C ILE A 246 5.85 8.79 -3.60
N PHE A 247 6.47 8.52 -4.73
CA PHE A 247 6.51 7.21 -5.33
C PHE A 247 7.59 6.38 -4.65
N VAL A 248 7.24 5.20 -4.12
CA VAL A 248 8.15 4.32 -3.38
C VAL A 248 8.21 2.95 -4.04
N THR A 249 9.38 2.55 -4.52
CA THR A 249 9.64 1.20 -5.03
C THR A 249 11.08 0.82 -4.77
N ALA A 250 11.33 -0.45 -4.47
CA ALA A 250 12.66 -1.00 -4.29
C ALA A 250 13.28 -1.47 -5.62
N GLY A 251 12.46 -1.64 -6.67
CA GLY A 251 12.95 -2.04 -7.98
C GLY A 251 12.01 -2.97 -8.73
N TYR A 252 12.59 -3.64 -9.73
CA TYR A 252 11.88 -4.67 -10.49
C TYR A 252 11.92 -6.02 -9.78
N TYR A 253 10.93 -6.86 -10.06
CA TYR A 253 10.90 -8.27 -9.70
C TYR A 253 10.23 -9.09 -10.80
N SER A 254 10.40 -10.40 -10.74
CA SER A 254 9.65 -11.34 -11.58
C SER A 254 9.19 -12.57 -10.78
N ASN A 255 8.12 -13.21 -11.26
CA ASN A 255 7.69 -14.48 -10.68
C ASN A 255 8.72 -15.59 -10.90
N GLN A 256 9.58 -15.49 -11.93
CA GLN A 256 10.72 -16.38 -12.11
C GLN A 256 11.79 -16.18 -11.04
N GLU A 257 12.07 -14.94 -10.63
CA GLU A 257 12.96 -14.64 -9.52
C GLU A 257 12.37 -15.13 -8.19
N LEU A 258 11.05 -14.94 -7.99
CA LEU A 258 10.33 -15.52 -6.85
C LEU A 258 10.53 -17.04 -6.79
N TYR A 259 10.36 -17.74 -7.92
CA TYR A 259 10.60 -19.18 -8.00
C TYR A 259 12.03 -19.53 -7.56
N ARG A 260 13.04 -18.85 -8.10
CA ARG A 260 14.44 -19.07 -7.76
C ARG A 260 14.67 -18.95 -6.25
N ILE A 261 14.20 -17.88 -5.64
CA ILE A 261 14.35 -17.64 -4.20
C ILE A 261 13.72 -18.78 -3.39
N LEU A 262 12.52 -19.20 -3.74
CA LEU A 262 11.82 -20.30 -3.05
C LEU A 262 12.57 -21.63 -3.21
N TYR A 263 13.00 -21.94 -4.42
CA TYR A 263 13.71 -23.18 -4.73
C TYR A 263 15.07 -23.29 -4.01
N GLU A 264 15.81 -22.19 -3.95
CA GLU A 264 17.14 -22.14 -3.34
C GLU A 264 17.06 -22.15 -1.79
N ASN A 265 16.12 -21.44 -1.20
CA ASN A 265 16.07 -21.19 0.25
C ASN A 265 15.15 -22.15 1.03
N PHE A 266 14.22 -22.88 0.36
CA PHE A 266 13.22 -23.71 1.04
C PHE A 266 13.14 -25.10 0.42
N ALA A 267 14.05 -26.00 0.81
CA ALA A 267 14.09 -27.36 0.28
C ALA A 267 12.76 -28.12 0.45
N ASP A 268 12.08 -27.93 1.59
CA ASP A 268 10.81 -28.59 1.92
C ASP A 268 9.62 -28.06 1.11
N LEU A 269 9.78 -26.98 0.37
CA LEU A 269 8.74 -26.43 -0.49
C LEU A 269 8.86 -26.86 -1.96
N ARG A 270 9.97 -27.51 -2.35
CA ARG A 270 10.24 -27.85 -3.76
C ARG A 270 9.13 -28.69 -4.39
N ASP A 271 8.52 -29.58 -3.63
CA ASP A 271 7.39 -30.40 -4.08
C ASP A 271 6.12 -29.58 -4.38
N ARG A 272 6.06 -28.33 -3.92
CA ARG A 272 4.94 -27.40 -4.14
C ARG A 272 5.18 -26.45 -5.30
N LEU A 273 6.43 -26.36 -5.77
CA LEU A 273 6.82 -25.51 -6.89
C LEU A 273 6.53 -26.22 -8.23
N PRO A 274 6.34 -25.47 -9.33
CA PRO A 274 6.27 -26.05 -10.65
C PRO A 274 7.63 -26.59 -11.10
N GLU A 275 7.62 -27.42 -12.15
CA GLU A 275 8.86 -27.79 -12.84
C GLU A 275 9.57 -26.54 -13.39
N GLU A 276 10.90 -26.60 -13.53
CA GLU A 276 11.72 -25.47 -13.94
C GLU A 276 11.29 -24.84 -15.28
N ALA A 277 10.79 -25.66 -16.21
CA ALA A 277 10.29 -25.18 -17.50
C ALA A 277 9.08 -24.23 -17.40
N ASN A 278 8.34 -24.27 -16.27
CA ASN A 278 7.09 -23.54 -16.05
C ASN A 278 7.19 -22.50 -14.91
N LYS A 279 8.39 -21.99 -14.64
CA LYS A 279 8.70 -21.11 -13.50
C LYS A 279 8.20 -19.66 -13.64
N GLY A 280 7.49 -19.33 -14.72
CA GLY A 280 6.76 -18.07 -14.89
C GLY A 280 7.56 -16.85 -15.34
N GLY A 281 7.30 -16.41 -16.56
CA GLY A 281 7.61 -15.06 -17.04
C GLY A 281 9.06 -14.76 -17.40
N ASP A 282 9.30 -13.48 -17.67
CA ASP A 282 10.60 -12.93 -18.03
C ASP A 282 11.51 -12.86 -16.78
N PRO A 283 12.75 -13.38 -16.86
CA PRO A 283 13.72 -13.28 -15.76
C PRO A 283 14.20 -11.85 -15.49
N ASN A 284 14.10 -10.96 -16.47
CA ASN A 284 14.61 -9.59 -16.35
C ASN A 284 13.62 -8.55 -16.91
N PRO A 285 12.54 -8.24 -16.18
CA PRO A 285 11.53 -7.29 -16.64
C PRO A 285 12.10 -5.87 -16.83
N ALA A 286 13.24 -5.53 -16.24
CA ALA A 286 13.86 -4.22 -16.40
C ALA A 286 14.31 -3.94 -17.85
N LEU A 287 14.58 -4.98 -18.67
CA LEU A 287 15.05 -4.82 -20.05
C LEU A 287 13.93 -4.41 -21.02
N ASP A 288 12.70 -4.78 -20.74
CA ASP A 288 11.58 -4.60 -21.68
C ASP A 288 10.33 -3.94 -21.02
N SER A 289 10.51 -3.32 -19.84
CA SER A 289 9.43 -2.63 -19.15
C SER A 289 9.63 -1.11 -19.15
N PHE A 290 8.61 -0.40 -18.66
CA PHE A 290 8.71 1.03 -18.39
C PHE A 290 9.75 1.32 -17.30
N GLY A 291 10.37 2.51 -17.36
CA GLY A 291 11.26 3.01 -16.31
C GLY A 291 10.52 3.61 -15.12
N PHE A 292 11.25 3.82 -14.03
CA PHE A 292 10.75 4.56 -12.87
C PHE A 292 11.84 5.48 -12.29
N ASP A 293 11.43 6.58 -11.66
CA ASP A 293 12.29 7.48 -10.92
C ASP A 293 11.74 7.70 -9.51
N VAL A 294 12.52 7.33 -8.51
CA VAL A 294 12.23 7.47 -7.07
C VAL A 294 13.21 8.40 -6.37
N THR A 295 13.86 9.29 -7.11
CA THR A 295 14.83 10.25 -6.58
C THR A 295 14.22 11.05 -5.43
N ARG A 296 12.95 11.45 -5.53
CA ARG A 296 12.24 12.16 -4.45
C ARG A 296 12.13 11.30 -3.19
N ALA A 297 11.74 10.03 -3.31
CA ALA A 297 11.65 9.11 -2.17
C ALA A 297 13.02 8.94 -1.51
N ASN A 298 14.07 8.69 -2.29
CA ASN A 298 15.42 8.52 -1.79
C ASN A 298 15.93 9.79 -1.08
N THR A 299 15.71 10.97 -1.66
CA THR A 299 16.15 12.25 -1.10
C THR A 299 15.36 12.63 0.17
N ILE A 300 14.03 12.52 0.13
CA ILE A 300 13.18 12.97 1.23
C ILE A 300 13.15 11.93 2.34
N LEU A 301 12.97 10.65 2.01
CA LEU A 301 12.79 9.61 3.02
C LEU A 301 14.12 9.00 3.47
N GLY A 302 15.12 8.89 2.59
CA GLY A 302 16.41 8.28 2.91
C GLY A 302 16.21 6.86 3.48
N ILE A 303 15.55 5.99 2.70
CA ILE A 303 15.28 4.59 3.05
C ILE A 303 16.32 3.72 2.34
N ASP A 304 16.97 2.85 3.09
CA ASP A 304 17.78 1.77 2.55
C ASP A 304 16.83 0.61 2.25
N TRP A 305 16.50 0.40 0.97
CA TRP A 305 15.48 -0.55 0.54
C TRP A 305 15.90 -1.99 0.86
N ILE A 306 15.00 -2.74 1.49
CA ILE A 306 15.21 -4.16 1.80
C ILE A 306 15.29 -4.95 0.49
N PRO A 307 16.30 -5.84 0.31
CA PRO A 307 16.42 -6.65 -0.90
C PRO A 307 15.25 -7.63 -1.09
N TYR A 308 14.89 -7.90 -2.37
CA TYR A 308 13.75 -8.77 -2.71
C TYR A 308 13.85 -10.17 -2.11
N GLU A 309 15.03 -10.76 -2.17
CA GLU A 309 15.28 -12.08 -1.60
C GLU A 309 14.97 -12.12 -0.08
N ASN A 310 15.45 -11.13 0.68
CA ASN A 310 15.17 -11.03 2.11
C ASN A 310 13.67 -10.86 2.38
N THR A 311 13.00 -10.03 1.58
CA THR A 311 11.55 -9.81 1.68
C THR A 311 10.78 -11.10 1.47
N ILE A 312 11.10 -11.88 0.44
CA ILE A 312 10.41 -13.14 0.14
C ILE A 312 10.70 -14.20 1.22
N ILE A 313 11.97 -14.34 1.63
CA ILE A 313 12.35 -15.26 2.71
C ILE A 313 11.56 -14.96 3.99
N ASP A 314 11.51 -13.70 4.39
CA ASP A 314 10.78 -13.29 5.60
C ASP A 314 9.27 -13.45 5.45
N SER A 315 8.72 -13.21 4.25
CA SER A 315 7.31 -13.45 3.94
C SER A 315 6.95 -14.91 4.13
N VAL A 316 7.72 -15.84 3.53
CA VAL A 316 7.49 -17.29 3.67
C VAL A 316 7.57 -17.71 5.12
N LYS A 317 8.62 -17.30 5.85
CA LYS A 317 8.77 -17.63 7.28
C LYS A 317 7.61 -17.16 8.14
N SER A 318 6.97 -16.07 7.77
CA SER A 318 5.80 -15.55 8.49
C SER A 318 4.49 -16.28 8.19
N LEU A 319 4.47 -17.09 7.13
CA LEU A 319 3.29 -17.85 6.68
C LEU A 319 3.38 -19.35 7.00
N LEU A 320 4.57 -19.85 7.37
CA LEU A 320 4.82 -21.22 7.82
C LEU A 320 4.65 -21.35 9.33
#